data_201e0782f948bf555e91c4334e288203
#
_entry.id   201e0782f948bf555e91c4334e288203
#
_cell.length_a   1.000
_cell.length_b   1.000
_cell.length_c   1.000
_cell.angle_alpha   90.00
_cell.angle_beta   90.00
_cell.angle_gamma   90.00
#
_symmetry.space_group_name_H-M   'P 1'
#
loop_
_entity.id
_entity.type
_entity.pdbx_description
1 polymer ?
#
loop_
_entity_poly.entity_id
_entity_poly.type
_entity_poly.pdbx_seq_one_letter_code
_entity_poly.pdbx_strand_id
1 'polypeptide(L)'
;MNPIISVIMPCYNQAKYMPEALQSLLDQDYPHWECIMVNDGSPDNTEEVAKLWIEKDKRFKYFWKKNSGVCDTRNYGVVQAIGEYIVPLDGDDKLGPHYFSEAIKAFTKDPEIKLIYSDTILFGDVNEKKINPDFVFEKMLTENQIYNSAIFRKSDFLEAGGYNPNMFDGIEDWDFYLSLITPNDRVIKLNDFHYYYRIKEVSRSMRIFRETDKNDAMLLQMFKNHIPLFLEYLNPVRDRIKAETYNKELYWHYHTPEYKLGRMIYKPFRFVQKVLRKLFS
;
A
#
# COMPACT_ATOMS: atom_id res chain seq x y z
N MET A 1 20.99 11.79 19.36
CA MET A 1 19.52 11.75 19.53
C MET A 1 19.05 10.38 19.07
N ASN A 2 18.03 9.84 19.73
CA ASN A 2 17.41 8.60 19.29
C ASN A 2 16.65 8.84 17.96
N PRO A 3 16.55 7.84 17.07
CA PRO A 3 15.73 7.96 15.87
C PRO A 3 14.25 8.15 16.25
N ILE A 4 13.56 8.96 15.48
CA ILE A 4 12.10 9.14 15.61
C ILE A 4 11.37 8.20 14.66
N ILE A 5 11.97 7.87 13.51
CA ILE A 5 11.40 6.99 12.49
C ILE A 5 12.25 5.70 12.42
N SER A 6 11.58 4.55 12.44
CA SER A 6 12.18 3.26 12.13
C SER A 6 11.61 2.72 10.83
N VAL A 7 12.47 2.59 9.83
CA VAL A 7 12.15 1.91 8.56
C VAL A 7 12.32 0.41 8.76
N ILE A 8 11.30 -0.37 8.43
CA ILE A 8 11.33 -1.83 8.52
C ILE A 8 11.46 -2.39 7.11
N MET A 9 12.58 -3.00 6.81
CA MET A 9 12.90 -3.54 5.49
C MET A 9 13.01 -5.06 5.55
N PRO A 10 11.95 -5.80 5.16
CA PRO A 10 12.03 -7.24 4.99
C PRO A 10 12.86 -7.56 3.75
N CYS A 11 13.83 -8.46 3.88
CA CYS A 11 14.77 -8.81 2.82
C CYS A 11 14.70 -10.31 2.52
N TYR A 12 14.20 -10.66 1.34
CA TYR A 12 14.24 -12.01 0.81
C TYR A 12 14.42 -11.96 -0.72
N ASN A 13 15.56 -12.42 -1.20
CA ASN A 13 15.93 -12.38 -2.63
C ASN A 13 15.90 -10.95 -3.22
N GLN A 14 16.45 -9.99 -2.46
CA GLN A 14 16.38 -8.55 -2.78
C GLN A 14 17.75 -7.89 -2.99
N ALA A 15 18.86 -8.62 -2.89
CA ALA A 15 20.22 -8.08 -2.95
C ALA A 15 20.46 -7.14 -4.14
N LYS A 16 19.87 -7.44 -5.29
CA LYS A 16 19.98 -6.64 -6.52
C LYS A 16 19.40 -5.23 -6.37
N TYR A 17 18.33 -5.07 -5.62
CA TYR A 17 17.53 -3.83 -5.54
C TYR A 17 17.78 -3.03 -4.28
N MET A 18 18.18 -3.70 -3.18
CA MET A 18 18.45 -3.07 -1.89
C MET A 18 19.33 -1.81 -1.97
N PRO A 19 20.39 -1.74 -2.80
CA PRO A 19 21.20 -0.53 -2.87
C PRO A 19 20.42 0.74 -3.25
N GLU A 20 19.45 0.65 -4.15
CA GLU A 20 18.61 1.80 -4.51
C GLU A 20 17.64 2.16 -3.37
N ALA A 21 17.03 1.16 -2.72
CA ALA A 21 16.16 1.36 -1.57
C ALA A 21 16.91 2.04 -0.41
N LEU A 22 18.07 1.52 -0.04
CA LEU A 22 18.88 2.05 1.05
C LEU A 22 19.47 3.43 0.73
N GLN A 23 19.83 3.71 -0.52
CA GLN A 23 20.25 5.04 -0.93
C GLN A 23 19.12 6.06 -0.76
N SER A 24 17.86 5.71 -1.08
CA SER A 24 16.73 6.62 -0.89
C SER A 24 16.48 7.01 0.57
N LEU A 25 16.96 6.19 1.52
CA LEU A 25 16.95 6.53 2.95
C LEU A 25 18.08 7.49 3.33
N LEU A 26 19.26 7.35 2.73
CA LEU A 26 20.35 8.33 2.92
C LEU A 26 20.00 9.69 2.33
N ASP A 27 19.20 9.70 1.28
CA ASP A 27 18.78 10.93 0.58
C ASP A 27 17.64 11.68 1.32
N GLN A 28 17.12 11.13 2.44
CA GLN A 28 16.12 11.81 3.25
C GLN A 28 16.68 13.10 3.88
N ASP A 29 15.95 14.19 3.77
CA ASP A 29 16.29 15.49 4.38
C ASP A 29 16.08 15.52 5.91
N TYR A 30 15.41 14.53 6.47
CA TYR A 30 15.20 14.36 7.90
C TYR A 30 16.21 13.35 8.50
N PRO A 31 17.07 13.75 9.44
CA PRO A 31 18.22 12.91 9.84
C PRO A 31 17.91 11.86 10.92
N HIS A 32 16.78 11.96 11.64
CA HIS A 32 16.50 11.15 12.84
C HIS A 32 15.72 9.88 12.50
N TRP A 33 16.35 8.98 11.76
CA TRP A 33 15.78 7.69 11.39
C TRP A 33 16.78 6.55 11.60
N GLU A 34 16.28 5.35 11.66
CA GLU A 34 17.02 4.09 11.54
C GLU A 34 16.37 3.20 10.49
N CYS A 35 17.11 2.24 9.95
CA CYS A 35 16.60 1.21 9.07
C CYS A 35 16.94 -0.17 9.64
N ILE A 36 15.91 -0.97 9.87
CA ILE A 36 15.99 -2.34 10.38
C ILE A 36 15.84 -3.28 9.18
N MET A 37 16.96 -3.72 8.63
CA MET A 37 17.01 -4.73 7.57
C MET A 37 16.85 -6.11 8.20
N VAL A 38 15.79 -6.84 7.89
CA VAL A 38 15.55 -8.19 8.39
C VAL A 38 15.66 -9.18 7.24
N ASN A 39 16.75 -9.92 7.22
CA ASN A 39 16.98 -11.01 6.27
C ASN A 39 16.16 -12.24 6.69
N ASP A 40 15.17 -12.59 5.91
CA ASP A 40 14.27 -13.72 6.12
C ASP A 40 14.84 -15.02 5.50
N GLY A 41 16.10 -15.34 5.81
CA GLY A 41 16.78 -16.52 5.27
C GLY A 41 16.95 -16.47 3.75
N SER A 42 17.34 -15.31 3.22
CA SER A 42 17.52 -15.10 1.79
C SER A 42 18.58 -16.03 1.19
N PRO A 43 18.33 -16.62 0.01
CA PRO A 43 19.29 -17.50 -0.65
C PRO A 43 20.35 -16.76 -1.49
N ASP A 44 20.18 -15.44 -1.70
CA ASP A 44 21.08 -14.58 -2.48
C ASP A 44 22.09 -13.86 -1.56
N ASN A 45 22.89 -12.95 -2.11
CA ASN A 45 23.89 -12.17 -1.38
C ASN A 45 23.32 -10.97 -0.60
N THR A 46 22.08 -11.06 -0.11
CA THR A 46 21.42 -10.03 0.71
C THR A 46 22.25 -9.65 1.95
N GLU A 47 22.84 -10.63 2.61
CA GLU A 47 23.66 -10.39 3.82
C GLU A 47 24.90 -9.54 3.51
N GLU A 48 25.63 -9.88 2.44
CA GLU A 48 26.81 -9.14 2.03
C GLU A 48 26.48 -7.69 1.68
N VAL A 49 25.38 -7.47 0.95
CA VAL A 49 24.89 -6.12 0.64
C VAL A 49 24.56 -5.37 1.93
N ALA A 50 23.82 -5.97 2.86
CA ALA A 50 23.44 -5.33 4.12
C ALA A 50 24.67 -4.93 4.94
N LYS A 51 25.70 -5.78 5.02
CA LYS A 51 26.95 -5.49 5.74
C LYS A 51 27.67 -4.25 5.19
N LEU A 52 27.75 -4.09 3.89
CA LEU A 52 28.32 -2.89 3.26
C LEU A 52 27.59 -1.60 3.67
N TRP A 53 26.28 -1.66 3.82
CA TRP A 53 25.49 -0.49 4.21
C TRP A 53 25.60 -0.15 5.69
N ILE A 54 25.73 -1.16 6.57
CA ILE A 54 26.03 -0.93 8.00
C ILE A 54 27.39 -0.25 8.19
N GLU A 55 28.38 -0.61 7.40
CA GLU A 55 29.70 0.03 7.44
C GLU A 55 29.63 1.48 6.92
N LYS A 56 28.76 1.76 5.96
CA LYS A 56 28.57 3.08 5.35
C LYS A 56 27.88 4.07 6.29
N ASP A 57 26.86 3.62 7.05
CA ASP A 57 26.10 4.48 7.96
C ASP A 57 25.50 3.66 9.11
N LYS A 58 25.75 4.12 10.35
CA LYS A 58 25.32 3.44 11.59
C LYS A 58 23.80 3.44 11.82
N ARG A 59 23.04 4.17 11.04
CA ARG A 59 21.57 4.15 11.08
C ARG A 59 21.01 2.87 10.48
N PHE A 60 21.77 2.16 9.67
CA PHE A 60 21.40 0.83 9.18
C PHE A 60 21.73 -0.23 10.20
N LYS A 61 20.77 -1.14 10.45
CA LYS A 61 20.89 -2.29 11.33
C LYS A 61 20.47 -3.54 10.57
N TYR A 62 21.15 -4.65 10.83
CA TYR A 62 20.88 -5.92 10.16
C TYR A 62 20.55 -7.00 11.17
N PHE A 63 19.51 -7.77 10.85
CA PHE A 63 19.10 -8.95 11.60
C PHE A 63 18.86 -10.09 10.62
N TRP A 64 19.20 -11.28 11.04
CA TRP A 64 18.93 -12.50 10.30
C TRP A 64 17.96 -13.38 11.07
N LYS A 65 17.06 -14.04 10.35
CA LYS A 65 16.17 -15.07 10.90
C LYS A 65 15.94 -16.17 9.86
N LYS A 66 15.51 -17.34 10.34
CA LYS A 66 15.02 -18.39 9.44
C LYS A 66 13.77 -17.89 8.71
N ASN A 67 13.63 -18.25 7.43
CA ASN A 67 12.48 -17.84 6.62
C ASN A 67 11.15 -18.24 7.28
N SER A 68 10.27 -17.27 7.43
CA SER A 68 8.93 -17.43 8.00
C SER A 68 7.90 -16.51 7.34
N GLY A 69 8.29 -15.81 6.27
CA GLY A 69 7.41 -14.95 5.47
C GLY A 69 7.41 -13.49 5.92
N VAL A 70 6.84 -12.65 5.04
CA VAL A 70 6.94 -11.19 5.15
C VAL A 70 6.25 -10.62 6.39
N CYS A 71 5.10 -11.16 6.78
CA CYS A 71 4.35 -10.71 7.97
C CYS A 71 5.20 -10.85 9.23
N ASP A 72 5.72 -12.06 9.47
CA ASP A 72 6.57 -12.35 10.61
C ASP A 72 7.88 -11.55 10.57
N THR A 73 8.43 -11.34 9.37
CA THR A 73 9.65 -10.57 9.16
C THR A 73 9.45 -9.09 9.50
N ARG A 74 8.33 -8.48 9.07
CA ARG A 74 7.99 -7.11 9.46
C ARG A 74 7.70 -7.00 10.95
N ASN A 75 6.94 -7.94 11.53
CA ASN A 75 6.67 -7.98 12.97
C ASN A 75 7.97 -8.06 13.78
N TYR A 76 8.89 -8.95 13.39
CA TYR A 76 10.21 -9.05 14.01
C TYR A 76 10.97 -7.72 13.94
N GLY A 77 10.97 -7.07 12.77
CA GLY A 77 11.62 -5.78 12.57
C GLY A 77 11.06 -4.68 13.48
N VAL A 78 9.72 -4.60 13.62
CA VAL A 78 9.07 -3.63 14.52
C VAL A 78 9.45 -3.85 15.99
N VAL A 79 9.63 -5.10 16.42
CA VAL A 79 10.11 -5.39 17.79
C VAL A 79 11.51 -4.82 18.02
N GLN A 80 12.40 -4.88 17.01
CA GLN A 80 13.75 -4.35 17.09
C GLN A 80 13.83 -2.82 16.97
N ALA A 81 12.80 -2.18 16.46
CA ALA A 81 12.73 -0.74 16.23
C ALA A 81 12.69 0.05 17.54
N ILE A 82 13.36 1.20 17.59
CA ILE A 82 13.36 2.12 18.74
C ILE A 82 12.70 3.47 18.41
N GLY A 83 12.36 3.73 17.16
CA GLY A 83 11.63 4.92 16.72
C GLY A 83 10.18 4.91 17.18
N GLU A 84 9.60 6.09 17.30
CA GLU A 84 8.19 6.31 17.61
C GLU A 84 7.30 5.95 16.43
N TYR A 85 7.77 6.24 15.20
CA TYR A 85 7.04 5.99 13.96
C TYR A 85 7.67 4.85 13.18
N ILE A 86 6.84 4.05 12.54
CA ILE A 86 7.21 2.91 11.71
C ILE A 86 6.90 3.22 10.25
N VAL A 87 7.83 2.87 9.36
CA VAL A 87 7.66 2.91 7.90
C VAL A 87 8.08 1.56 7.34
N PRO A 88 7.17 0.72 6.87
CA PRO A 88 7.56 -0.45 6.08
C PRO A 88 8.11 0.01 4.73
N LEU A 89 9.20 -0.60 4.28
CA LEU A 89 9.78 -0.37 2.95
C LEU A 89 10.32 -1.68 2.40
N ASP A 90 9.75 -2.13 1.30
CA ASP A 90 10.26 -3.34 0.64
C ASP A 90 11.62 -3.05 -0.02
N GLY A 91 12.51 -4.06 -0.01
CA GLY A 91 13.90 -3.88 -0.44
C GLY A 91 14.10 -3.60 -1.94
N ASP A 92 13.02 -3.56 -2.72
CA ASP A 92 13.02 -3.19 -4.13
C ASP A 92 12.33 -1.86 -4.43
N ASP A 93 11.77 -1.19 -3.42
CA ASP A 93 11.09 0.10 -3.54
C ASP A 93 11.96 1.26 -3.03
N LYS A 94 11.49 2.50 -3.16
CA LYS A 94 12.20 3.70 -2.71
C LYS A 94 11.26 4.72 -2.09
N LEU A 95 11.83 5.61 -1.25
CA LEU A 95 11.11 6.76 -0.70
C LEU A 95 11.61 8.06 -1.32
N GLY A 96 10.71 9.03 -1.49
CA GLY A 96 11.04 10.38 -1.89
C GLY A 96 11.79 11.14 -0.78
N PRO A 97 12.69 12.08 -1.12
CA PRO A 97 13.65 12.67 -0.17
C PRO A 97 13.01 13.51 0.96
N HIS A 98 11.79 13.96 0.80
CA HIS A 98 11.09 14.80 1.78
C HIS A 98 10.00 14.05 2.57
N TYR A 99 9.87 12.72 2.36
CA TYR A 99 8.78 11.96 2.97
C TYR A 99 8.79 12.03 4.49
N PHE A 100 9.96 11.89 5.09
CA PHE A 100 10.08 11.89 6.55
C PHE A 100 9.83 13.27 7.15
N SER A 101 10.40 14.31 6.58
CA SER A 101 10.23 15.69 7.10
C SER A 101 8.79 16.16 7.00
N GLU A 102 8.10 15.86 5.90
CA GLU A 102 6.69 16.21 5.71
C GLU A 102 5.77 15.42 6.65
N ALA A 103 6.01 14.12 6.80
CA ALA A 103 5.24 13.30 7.72
C ALA A 103 5.41 13.74 9.18
N ILE A 104 6.64 14.00 9.64
CA ILE A 104 6.89 14.48 11.01
C ILE A 104 6.26 15.85 11.23
N LYS A 105 6.34 16.75 10.25
CA LYS A 105 5.66 18.03 10.31
C LYS A 105 4.12 17.87 10.46
N ALA A 106 3.52 16.93 9.74
CA ALA A 106 2.10 16.64 9.82
C ALA A 106 1.70 16.09 11.19
N PHE A 107 2.42 15.05 11.69
CA PHE A 107 2.19 14.48 13.03
C PHE A 107 2.40 15.49 14.16
N THR A 108 3.40 16.39 14.04
CA THR A 108 3.64 17.45 15.04
C THR A 108 2.52 18.48 15.06
N LYS A 109 1.98 18.83 13.89
CA LYS A 109 0.87 19.77 13.75
C LYS A 109 -0.44 19.19 14.28
N ASP A 110 -0.63 17.90 14.12
CA ASP A 110 -1.86 17.18 14.47
C ASP A 110 -1.52 15.80 15.04
N PRO A 111 -1.40 15.69 16.37
CA PRO A 111 -1.11 14.43 17.05
C PRO A 111 -2.18 13.34 16.90
N GLU A 112 -3.40 13.70 16.49
CA GLU A 112 -4.52 12.76 16.28
C GLU A 112 -4.41 11.99 14.95
N ILE A 113 -3.47 12.34 14.08
CA ILE A 113 -3.25 11.57 12.84
C ILE A 113 -2.82 10.14 13.19
N LYS A 114 -3.57 9.18 12.67
CA LYS A 114 -3.33 7.74 12.86
C LYS A 114 -2.30 7.20 11.87
N LEU A 115 -2.41 7.61 10.60
CA LEU A 115 -1.59 7.13 9.51
C LEU A 115 -1.39 8.21 8.44
N ILE A 116 -0.19 8.23 7.86
CA ILE A 116 0.17 9.09 6.71
C ILE A 116 0.60 8.20 5.55
N TYR A 117 0.11 8.49 4.34
CA TYR A 117 0.55 7.91 3.08
C TYR A 117 0.73 9.00 2.02
N SER A 118 1.17 8.66 0.83
CA SER A 118 1.45 9.63 -0.25
C SER A 118 1.01 9.12 -1.61
N ASP A 119 1.10 9.97 -2.62
CA ASP A 119 1.02 9.55 -4.01
C ASP A 119 2.22 8.67 -4.41
N THR A 120 2.08 7.88 -5.47
CA THR A 120 3.02 6.83 -5.84
C THR A 120 3.58 7.06 -7.24
N ILE A 121 4.89 6.82 -7.42
CA ILE A 121 5.51 6.65 -8.72
C ILE A 121 5.73 5.16 -8.96
N LEU A 122 5.14 4.63 -10.02
CA LEU A 122 5.48 3.31 -10.54
C LEU A 122 6.77 3.44 -11.34
N PHE A 123 7.76 2.58 -11.10
CA PHE A 123 9.04 2.61 -11.80
C PHE A 123 9.60 1.20 -12.05
N GLY A 124 10.66 1.09 -12.83
CA GLY A 124 11.20 -0.19 -13.27
C GLY A 124 10.76 -0.51 -14.69
N ASP A 125 9.94 -1.54 -14.89
CA ASP A 125 9.41 -1.90 -16.22
C ASP A 125 8.33 -0.91 -16.71
N VAL A 126 7.82 -0.06 -15.81
CA VAL A 126 6.85 1.00 -16.09
C VAL A 126 7.39 2.29 -15.48
N ASN A 127 6.98 3.45 -16.01
CA ASN A 127 7.26 4.74 -15.41
C ASN A 127 5.98 5.59 -15.47
N GLU A 128 5.25 5.64 -14.36
CA GLU A 128 3.94 6.29 -14.30
C GLU A 128 3.71 6.95 -12.94
N LYS A 129 3.15 8.15 -12.95
CA LYS A 129 2.66 8.83 -11.74
C LYS A 129 1.25 8.35 -11.42
N LYS A 130 1.05 7.84 -10.22
CA LYS A 130 -0.24 7.41 -9.73
C LYS A 130 -0.68 8.29 -8.56
N ILE A 131 -1.72 9.06 -8.77
CA ILE A 131 -2.41 9.80 -7.71
C ILE A 131 -3.26 8.80 -6.96
N ASN A 132 -2.92 8.56 -5.70
CA ASN A 132 -3.69 7.70 -4.83
C ASN A 132 -4.99 8.40 -4.40
N PRO A 133 -6.09 7.67 -4.15
CA PRO A 133 -7.33 8.29 -3.70
C PRO A 133 -7.15 8.94 -2.32
N ASP A 134 -7.96 9.93 -2.01
CA ASP A 134 -8.14 10.36 -0.63
C ASP A 134 -8.83 9.24 0.16
N PHE A 135 -8.39 9.05 1.40
CA PHE A 135 -8.84 7.93 2.21
C PHE A 135 -10.33 8.04 2.54
N VAL A 136 -11.05 6.94 2.33
CA VAL A 136 -12.45 6.77 2.73
C VAL A 136 -12.57 5.39 3.39
N PHE A 137 -12.92 5.35 4.66
CA PHE A 137 -12.94 4.11 5.45
C PHE A 137 -13.83 3.02 4.82
N GLU A 138 -15.03 3.37 4.38
CA GLU A 138 -15.96 2.38 3.78
C GLU A 138 -15.41 1.78 2.48
N LYS A 139 -14.65 2.55 1.71
CA LYS A 139 -13.97 2.02 0.51
C LYS A 139 -12.83 1.09 0.85
N MET A 140 -12.13 1.32 1.97
CA MET A 140 -11.07 0.44 2.44
C MET A 140 -11.56 -1.00 2.69
N LEU A 141 -12.85 -1.19 2.92
CA LEU A 141 -13.44 -2.53 3.07
C LEU A 141 -13.51 -3.32 1.76
N THR A 142 -13.37 -2.66 0.62
CA THR A 142 -13.51 -3.28 -0.70
C THR A 142 -12.33 -3.05 -1.65
N GLU A 143 -11.45 -2.10 -1.34
CA GLU A 143 -10.27 -1.77 -2.14
C GLU A 143 -9.11 -1.32 -1.26
N ASN A 144 -7.90 -1.77 -1.53
CA ASN A 144 -6.71 -1.26 -0.86
C ASN A 144 -6.37 0.15 -1.38
N GLN A 145 -6.57 1.17 -0.55
CA GLN A 145 -6.33 2.58 -0.90
C GLN A 145 -4.91 3.04 -0.55
N ILE A 146 -4.20 2.27 0.28
CA ILE A 146 -2.94 2.66 0.91
C ILE A 146 -1.87 1.64 0.55
N TYR A 147 -0.81 2.09 -0.11
CA TYR A 147 0.36 1.25 -0.36
C TYR A 147 1.14 0.96 0.93
N ASN A 148 1.94 -0.11 0.91
CA ASN A 148 2.66 -0.64 2.06
C ASN A 148 3.53 0.39 2.83
N SER A 149 4.07 1.41 2.18
CA SER A 149 5.00 2.39 2.80
C SER A 149 4.35 3.52 3.59
N ALA A 150 3.17 3.32 4.15
CA ALA A 150 2.53 4.30 5.04
C ALA A 150 3.28 4.44 6.37
N ILE A 151 3.20 5.63 6.98
CA ILE A 151 3.81 5.95 8.28
C ILE A 151 2.74 5.93 9.37
N PHE A 152 3.02 5.21 10.45
CA PHE A 152 2.12 5.08 11.61
C PHE A 152 2.93 4.96 12.92
N ARG A 153 2.28 5.14 14.08
CA ARG A 153 2.97 4.99 15.36
C ARG A 153 3.26 3.52 15.69
N LYS A 154 4.41 3.28 16.29
CA LYS A 154 4.75 1.95 16.83
C LYS A 154 3.76 1.47 17.88
N SER A 155 3.27 2.37 18.75
CA SER A 155 2.24 2.06 19.75
C SER A 155 0.97 1.52 19.11
N ASP A 156 0.50 2.16 18.04
CA ASP A 156 -0.70 1.77 17.32
C ASP A 156 -0.54 0.42 16.61
N PHE A 157 0.67 0.17 16.07
CA PHE A 157 1.01 -1.14 15.50
C PHE A 157 0.91 -2.27 16.54
N LEU A 158 1.44 -2.04 17.73
CA LEU A 158 1.41 -3.03 18.82
C LEU A 158 -0.01 -3.26 19.33
N GLU A 159 -0.82 -2.21 19.43
CA GLU A 159 -2.22 -2.29 19.82
C GLU A 159 -3.07 -3.05 18.79
N ALA A 160 -2.82 -2.81 17.50
CA ALA A 160 -3.48 -3.53 16.40
C ALA A 160 -3.05 -5.01 16.27
N GLY A 161 -2.02 -5.45 16.99
CA GLY A 161 -1.51 -6.82 16.96
C GLY A 161 -0.51 -7.12 15.84
N GLY A 162 -0.12 -6.11 15.04
CA GLY A 162 0.82 -6.24 13.94
C GLY A 162 0.27 -6.93 12.69
N TYR A 163 1.17 -7.34 11.80
CA TYR A 163 0.79 -8.09 10.59
C TYR A 163 0.35 -9.51 10.95
N ASN A 164 -0.77 -9.95 10.39
CA ASN A 164 -1.31 -11.28 10.66
C ASN A 164 -0.55 -12.34 9.85
N PRO A 165 0.10 -13.34 10.49
CA PRO A 165 0.87 -14.37 9.80
C PRO A 165 0.05 -15.25 8.84
N ASN A 166 -1.29 -15.29 8.97
CA ASN A 166 -2.13 -16.04 8.06
C ASN A 166 -2.31 -15.36 6.68
N MET A 167 -1.82 -14.12 6.52
CA MET A 167 -1.78 -13.37 5.25
C MET A 167 -0.46 -13.62 4.48
N PHE A 168 -0.07 -14.89 4.33
CA PHE A 168 1.26 -15.28 3.83
C PHE A 168 1.46 -15.10 2.32
N ASP A 169 0.38 -15.03 1.53
CA ASP A 169 0.45 -14.97 0.06
C ASP A 169 0.14 -13.57 -0.52
N GLY A 170 -0.11 -12.55 0.31
CA GLY A 170 -0.32 -11.16 -0.15
C GLY A 170 -1.41 -10.43 0.59
N ILE A 171 -1.60 -9.17 0.22
CA ILE A 171 -2.56 -8.21 0.83
C ILE A 171 -2.44 -8.09 2.36
N GLU A 172 -1.28 -8.45 2.91
CA GLU A 172 -0.99 -8.36 4.33
C GLU A 172 -1.00 -6.93 4.86
N ASP A 173 -0.66 -5.95 4.01
CA ASP A 173 -0.74 -4.53 4.29
C ASP A 173 -2.18 -4.08 4.44
N TRP A 174 -3.04 -4.51 3.53
CA TRP A 174 -4.47 -4.21 3.58
C TRP A 174 -5.15 -4.81 4.83
N ASP A 175 -4.90 -6.09 5.13
CA ASP A 175 -5.38 -6.75 6.35
C ASP A 175 -4.92 -6.00 7.62
N PHE A 176 -3.65 -5.59 7.65
CA PHE A 176 -3.11 -4.82 8.77
C PHE A 176 -3.79 -3.44 8.91
N TYR A 177 -4.02 -2.73 7.81
CA TYR A 177 -4.68 -1.43 7.87
C TYR A 177 -6.14 -1.52 8.33
N LEU A 178 -6.84 -2.62 8.03
CA LEU A 178 -8.17 -2.89 8.59
C LEU A 178 -8.14 -3.17 10.10
N SER A 179 -7.02 -3.65 10.63
CA SER A 179 -6.81 -3.79 12.09
C SER A 179 -6.42 -2.48 12.76
N LEU A 180 -5.71 -1.61 12.03
CA LEU A 180 -5.11 -0.38 12.56
C LEU A 180 -6.08 0.79 12.60
N ILE A 181 -6.94 0.92 11.59
CA ILE A 181 -7.74 2.12 11.30
C ILE A 181 -9.20 1.86 11.62
N THR A 182 -9.81 2.79 12.35
CA THR A 182 -11.25 2.86 12.61
C THR A 182 -11.91 3.99 11.79
N PRO A 183 -13.25 4.01 11.67
CA PRO A 183 -13.94 5.09 10.93
C PRO A 183 -13.70 6.51 11.45
N ASN A 184 -13.30 6.63 12.72
CA ASN A 184 -13.08 7.92 13.38
C ASN A 184 -11.62 8.38 13.32
N ASP A 185 -10.72 7.54 12.82
CA ASP A 185 -9.29 7.86 12.76
C ASP A 185 -8.96 8.81 11.61
N ARG A 186 -8.01 9.69 11.87
CA ARG A 186 -7.50 10.64 10.88
C ARG A 186 -6.39 10.03 10.07
N VAL A 187 -6.69 9.74 8.82
CA VAL A 187 -5.73 9.25 7.82
C VAL A 187 -5.45 10.38 6.84
N ILE A 188 -4.18 10.71 6.64
CA ILE A 188 -3.75 11.85 5.83
C ILE A 188 -2.94 11.37 4.62
N LYS A 189 -3.31 11.86 3.45
CA LYS A 189 -2.51 11.74 2.23
C LYS A 189 -1.66 13.00 2.06
N LEU A 190 -0.35 12.83 1.92
CA LEU A 190 0.54 13.89 1.44
C LEU A 190 0.37 14.07 -0.07
N ASN A 191 0.27 15.32 -0.51
CA ASN A 191 -0.01 15.65 -1.92
C ASN A 191 1.24 15.67 -2.79
N ASP A 192 2.24 14.84 -2.48
CA ASP A 192 3.46 14.67 -3.29
C ASP A 192 3.79 13.18 -3.44
N PHE A 193 4.70 12.88 -4.37
CA PHE A 193 5.10 11.53 -4.73
C PHE A 193 6.27 11.10 -3.85
N HIS A 194 5.95 10.45 -2.72
CA HIS A 194 6.98 9.98 -1.78
C HIS A 194 7.18 8.47 -1.79
N TYR A 195 6.36 7.71 -2.46
CA TYR A 195 6.55 6.28 -2.61
C TYR A 195 6.83 5.90 -4.07
N TYR A 196 7.95 5.21 -4.30
CA TYR A 196 8.34 4.67 -5.59
C TYR A 196 8.20 3.16 -5.53
N TYR A 197 7.16 2.66 -6.18
CA TYR A 197 6.83 1.24 -6.25
C TYR A 197 7.42 0.60 -7.51
N ARG A 198 8.27 -0.41 -7.36
CA ARG A 198 8.92 -1.06 -8.48
C ARG A 198 8.02 -2.08 -9.16
N ILE A 199 7.76 -1.87 -10.43
CA ILE A 199 7.09 -2.85 -11.29
C ILE A 199 8.16 -3.74 -11.93
N LYS A 200 7.96 -5.06 -11.83
CA LYS A 200 8.82 -6.11 -12.43
C LYS A 200 7.93 -7.11 -13.13
N GLU A 201 8.41 -7.67 -14.25
CA GLU A 201 7.70 -8.72 -14.99
C GLU A 201 7.33 -9.93 -14.09
N VAL A 202 8.22 -10.26 -13.17
CA VAL A 202 8.00 -11.28 -12.14
C VAL A 202 8.04 -10.64 -10.77
N SER A 203 6.88 -10.34 -10.20
CA SER A 203 6.74 -9.88 -8.82
C SER A 203 5.73 -10.75 -8.06
N ARG A 204 5.79 -10.71 -6.72
CA ARG A 204 4.83 -11.41 -5.84
C ARG A 204 3.39 -10.91 -6.12
N SER A 205 3.20 -9.61 -6.18
CA SER A 205 1.90 -8.99 -6.47
C SER A 205 1.36 -9.37 -7.85
N MET A 206 2.20 -9.34 -8.90
CA MET A 206 1.78 -9.77 -10.24
C MET A 206 1.40 -11.25 -10.29
N ARG A 207 2.10 -12.11 -9.54
CA ARG A 207 1.77 -13.53 -9.43
C ARG A 207 0.39 -13.72 -8.77
N ILE A 208 0.13 -13.02 -7.68
CA ILE A 208 -1.16 -13.07 -6.96
C ILE A 208 -2.30 -12.64 -7.87
N PHE A 209 -2.14 -11.55 -8.61
CA PHE A 209 -3.16 -11.10 -9.58
C PHE A 209 -3.42 -12.09 -10.72
N ARG A 210 -2.41 -12.86 -11.13
CA ARG A 210 -2.56 -13.88 -12.19
C ARG A 210 -3.15 -15.20 -11.67
N GLU A 211 -2.93 -15.53 -10.41
CA GLU A 211 -3.42 -16.74 -9.74
C GLU A 211 -4.72 -16.41 -8.97
N THR A 212 -5.85 -16.31 -9.68
CA THR A 212 -7.16 -15.91 -9.11
C THR A 212 -7.53 -16.69 -7.86
N ASP A 213 -7.31 -18.01 -7.84
CA ASP A 213 -7.65 -18.85 -6.69
C ASP A 213 -6.90 -18.45 -5.40
N LYS A 214 -5.63 -18.01 -5.52
CA LYS A 214 -4.85 -17.55 -4.37
C LYS A 214 -5.29 -16.18 -3.90
N ASN A 215 -5.57 -15.28 -4.85
CA ASN A 215 -6.11 -13.96 -4.52
C ASN A 215 -7.45 -14.09 -3.78
N ASP A 216 -8.34 -14.92 -4.28
CA ASP A 216 -9.65 -15.18 -3.65
C ASP A 216 -9.49 -15.81 -2.26
N ALA A 217 -8.52 -16.72 -2.08
CA ALA A 217 -8.23 -17.31 -0.79
C ALA A 217 -7.72 -16.27 0.22
N MET A 218 -6.86 -15.32 -0.19
CA MET A 218 -6.38 -14.25 0.68
C MET A 218 -7.48 -13.23 1.01
N LEU A 219 -8.31 -12.86 0.04
CA LEU A 219 -9.49 -12.01 0.29
C LEU A 219 -10.46 -12.67 1.26
N LEU A 220 -10.72 -13.97 1.10
CA LEU A 220 -11.55 -14.71 2.04
C LEU A 220 -10.91 -14.79 3.44
N GLN A 221 -9.58 -14.93 3.52
CA GLN A 221 -8.88 -14.95 4.80
C GLN A 221 -8.95 -13.59 5.48
N MET A 222 -8.71 -12.50 4.76
CA MET A 222 -8.88 -11.13 5.25
C MET A 222 -10.31 -10.88 5.75
N PHE A 223 -11.32 -11.30 4.99
CA PHE A 223 -12.72 -11.25 5.43
C PHE A 223 -12.93 -11.99 6.76
N LYS A 224 -12.37 -13.20 6.91
CA LYS A 224 -12.44 -13.97 8.16
C LYS A 224 -11.77 -13.28 9.33
N ASN A 225 -10.64 -12.61 9.10
CA ASN A 225 -9.91 -11.85 10.12
C ASN A 225 -10.76 -10.68 10.66
N HIS A 226 -11.62 -10.11 9.80
CA HIS A 226 -12.35 -8.87 10.08
C HIS A 226 -13.88 -9.02 9.99
N ILE A 227 -14.45 -10.22 10.24
CA ILE A 227 -15.91 -10.48 10.16
C ILE A 227 -16.74 -9.42 10.87
N PRO A 228 -16.47 -9.02 12.14
CA PRO A 228 -17.28 -8.01 12.82
C PRO A 228 -17.32 -6.69 12.06
N LEU A 229 -16.17 -6.23 11.54
CA LEU A 229 -16.05 -5.00 10.79
C LEU A 229 -16.86 -5.06 9.49
N PHE A 230 -16.75 -6.14 8.73
CA PHE A 230 -17.50 -6.33 7.50
C PHE A 230 -19.02 -6.43 7.75
N LEU A 231 -19.44 -7.08 8.83
CA LEU A 231 -20.87 -7.17 9.16
C LEU A 231 -21.45 -5.83 9.60
N GLU A 232 -20.66 -4.99 10.26
CA GLU A 232 -21.08 -3.66 10.70
C GLU A 232 -21.24 -2.69 9.53
N TYR A 233 -20.25 -2.62 8.65
CA TYR A 233 -20.16 -1.57 7.60
C TYR A 233 -20.61 -2.06 6.23
N LEU A 234 -20.42 -3.34 5.87
CA LEU A 234 -20.90 -3.93 4.63
C LEU A 234 -22.05 -4.89 4.94
N ASN A 235 -23.29 -4.41 4.87
CA ASN A 235 -24.45 -5.27 4.98
C ASN A 235 -24.81 -5.83 3.60
N PRO A 236 -24.48 -7.10 3.28
CA PRO A 236 -24.66 -7.65 1.93
C PRO A 236 -26.12 -7.65 1.48
N VAL A 237 -27.07 -7.75 2.42
CA VAL A 237 -28.50 -7.66 2.09
C VAL A 237 -28.90 -6.24 1.73
N ARG A 238 -28.50 -5.27 2.55
CA ARG A 238 -28.75 -3.84 2.28
C ARG A 238 -28.09 -3.41 0.98
N ASP A 239 -26.85 -3.82 0.76
CA ASP A 239 -26.07 -3.40 -0.40
C ASP A 239 -26.60 -4.05 -1.68
N ARG A 240 -27.07 -5.29 -1.61
CA ARG A 240 -27.82 -5.94 -2.71
C ARG A 240 -29.12 -5.23 -3.02
N ILE A 241 -29.90 -4.84 -2.01
CA ILE A 241 -31.13 -4.07 -2.19
C ILE A 241 -30.83 -2.72 -2.87
N LYS A 242 -29.78 -2.01 -2.41
CA LYS A 242 -29.35 -0.75 -3.03
C LYS A 242 -28.92 -0.96 -4.48
N ALA A 243 -28.13 -1.99 -4.79
CA ALA A 243 -27.70 -2.30 -6.14
C ALA A 243 -28.89 -2.66 -7.05
N GLU A 244 -29.87 -3.44 -6.56
CA GLU A 244 -31.07 -3.75 -7.33
C GLU A 244 -31.93 -2.51 -7.56
N THR A 245 -32.06 -1.63 -6.56
CA THR A 245 -32.77 -0.35 -6.70
C THR A 245 -32.10 0.54 -7.73
N TYR A 246 -30.77 0.73 -7.63
CA TYR A 246 -29.98 1.50 -8.58
C TYR A 246 -30.10 0.95 -10.01
N ASN A 247 -30.04 -0.38 -10.17
CA ASN A 247 -30.22 -1.03 -11.47
C ASN A 247 -31.62 -0.80 -12.05
N LYS A 248 -32.69 -0.79 -11.21
CA LYS A 248 -34.03 -0.44 -11.65
C LYS A 248 -34.13 1.02 -12.09
N GLU A 249 -33.56 1.96 -11.30
CA GLU A 249 -33.51 3.39 -11.65
C GLU A 249 -32.76 3.60 -12.97
N LEU A 250 -31.60 2.94 -13.13
CA LEU A 250 -30.79 2.98 -14.33
C LEU A 250 -31.55 2.41 -15.53
N TYR A 251 -32.28 1.28 -15.36
CA TYR A 251 -33.14 0.69 -16.38
C TYR A 251 -34.20 1.69 -16.82
N TRP A 252 -34.93 2.32 -15.87
CA TRP A 252 -35.94 3.33 -16.18
C TRP A 252 -35.34 4.52 -16.92
N HIS A 253 -34.18 5.03 -16.45
CA HIS A 253 -33.47 6.14 -17.09
C HIS A 253 -33.17 5.83 -18.57
N TYR A 254 -32.60 4.65 -18.86
CA TYR A 254 -32.28 4.23 -20.23
C TYR A 254 -33.52 3.96 -21.11
N HIS A 255 -34.71 3.82 -20.54
CA HIS A 255 -35.94 3.53 -21.26
C HIS A 255 -36.84 4.75 -21.36
N THR A 256 -36.46 5.90 -20.82
CA THR A 256 -37.19 7.15 -21.00
C THR A 256 -37.22 7.57 -22.50
N PRO A 257 -38.29 8.24 -22.94
CA PRO A 257 -38.35 8.77 -24.29
C PRO A 257 -37.23 9.75 -24.62
N GLU A 258 -36.86 10.61 -23.66
CA GLU A 258 -35.80 11.61 -23.76
C GLU A 258 -34.43 10.96 -23.99
N TYR A 259 -34.10 9.92 -23.22
CA TYR A 259 -32.85 9.17 -23.39
C TYR A 259 -32.79 8.47 -24.75
N LYS A 260 -33.89 7.83 -25.17
CA LYS A 260 -33.99 7.16 -26.48
C LYS A 260 -33.80 8.17 -27.60
N LEU A 261 -34.46 9.33 -27.51
CA LEU A 261 -34.35 10.42 -28.50
C LEU A 261 -32.92 10.96 -28.55
N GLY A 262 -32.32 11.27 -27.39
CA GLY A 262 -30.93 11.71 -27.28
C GLY A 262 -29.94 10.73 -27.90
N ARG A 263 -30.14 9.42 -27.66
CA ARG A 263 -29.31 8.36 -28.23
C ARG A 263 -29.45 8.27 -29.77
N MET A 264 -30.64 8.50 -30.30
CA MET A 264 -30.86 8.54 -31.75
C MET A 264 -30.15 9.74 -32.39
N ILE A 265 -30.19 10.91 -31.76
CA ILE A 265 -29.56 12.14 -32.25
C ILE A 265 -28.03 11.99 -32.19
N TYR A 266 -27.44 11.41 -31.11
CA TYR A 266 -25.99 11.29 -30.94
C TYR A 266 -25.36 10.09 -31.67
N LYS A 267 -26.15 9.10 -32.11
CA LYS A 267 -25.64 7.91 -32.80
C LYS A 267 -24.81 8.23 -34.07
N PRO A 268 -25.23 9.15 -34.94
CA PRO A 268 -24.44 9.54 -36.12
C PRO A 268 -23.11 10.19 -35.74
N PHE A 269 -23.09 11.05 -34.72
CA PHE A 269 -21.89 11.75 -34.28
C PHE A 269 -20.82 10.79 -33.69
N ARG A 270 -21.24 9.78 -32.93
CA ARG A 270 -20.37 8.71 -32.45
C ARG A 270 -19.76 7.88 -33.57
N PHE A 271 -20.52 7.64 -34.62
CA PHE A 271 -20.04 6.94 -35.80
C PHE A 271 -18.96 7.76 -36.53
N VAL A 272 -19.20 9.03 -36.75
CA VAL A 272 -18.19 9.94 -37.34
C VAL A 272 -16.92 10.02 -36.48
N GLN A 273 -17.05 10.18 -35.18
CA GLN A 273 -15.87 10.16 -34.27
C GLN A 273 -15.08 8.85 -34.34
N LYS A 274 -15.77 7.71 -34.44
CA LYS A 274 -15.11 6.40 -34.55
C LYS A 274 -14.37 6.23 -35.89
N VAL A 275 -14.95 6.77 -36.97
CA VAL A 275 -14.32 6.77 -38.30
C VAL A 275 -13.10 7.69 -38.30
N LEU A 276 -13.22 8.92 -37.77
CA LEU A 276 -12.11 9.88 -37.69
C LEU A 276 -10.97 9.33 -36.84
N ARG A 277 -11.23 8.71 -35.70
CA ARG A 277 -10.18 8.05 -34.89
C ARG A 277 -9.44 6.95 -35.64
N LYS A 278 -10.13 6.21 -36.53
CA LYS A 278 -9.48 5.17 -37.36
C LYS A 278 -8.71 5.72 -38.57
N LEU A 279 -9.00 6.93 -39.00
CA LEU A 279 -8.30 7.58 -40.12
C LEU A 279 -7.07 8.37 -39.69
N PHE A 280 -6.95 8.70 -38.39
CA PHE A 280 -5.86 9.49 -37.82
C PHE A 280 -5.07 8.73 -36.72
N SER A 281 -5.29 7.43 -36.54
CA SER A 281 -4.44 6.47 -35.81
C SER A 281 -3.62 5.62 -36.78
#